data_279de7400ce1a37ce88c2a78a2dc6113
#
_entry.id   279de7400ce1a37ce88c2a78a2dc6113
#
_cell.length_a   1.000
_cell.length_b   1.000
_cell.length_c   1.000
_cell.angle_alpha   90.00
_cell.angle_beta   90.00
_cell.angle_gamma   90.00
#
_symmetry.space_group_name_H-M   'P 1'
#
loop_
_entity.id
_entity.type
_entity.pdbx_description
1 polymer ?
#
loop_
_entity_poly.entity_id
_entity_poly.type
_entity_poly.pdbx_seq_one_letter_code
_entity_poly.pdbx_strand_id
1 'polypeptide(L)'
;AALAVLYALGGSINMISLFGLIMSLGIIVDDAIVVGEDAFAHYQSGEPSLTASEGGARRMLAPILSSSLTTISSFIPLMLISGVIGNILFDIPFVVICVIIASLIECFLILPGHLRHSFQNIHHAKPSAIRARLDDAFNYLRDDLFRPLVTKAVKNRGLTVSIAMALLIISFGLLAGGRISFNFFPSPEGTTVLANARFVAGTPRSESDKFLQHLTATLQQTDQQWDQPLVDVATSKLGAAGTAGGMSDAQVDDRFASMQVELTSPDERDVRNQTFINAWREKIVIPAGIETFTISERRGGPPGSDIDIRLTGGTTDNLKAAAKEVIEALRRYPGVSAIEDDLPYGQSQLIYRLKEQGEVLGLTVENVGRQLRSAYDGRLVQIFQDGDDEVEVRVMFPDSQRNTQASLDDFMIRLPDGGSVPLDSVV
;
A
#
# COMPACT_ATOMS: atom_id res chain seq x y z
N ALA A 1 -10.67 -17.16 -25.58
CA ALA A 1 -10.61 -18.29 -24.66
C ALA A 1 -10.32 -17.83 -23.23
N ALA A 2 -9.17 -17.15 -22.94
CA ALA A 2 -8.80 -16.72 -21.58
C ALA A 2 -9.87 -15.84 -20.91
N LEU A 3 -10.39 -14.83 -21.62
CA LEU A 3 -11.47 -13.97 -21.10
C LEU A 3 -12.77 -14.72 -20.80
N ALA A 4 -13.08 -15.76 -21.61
CA ALA A 4 -14.26 -16.60 -21.39
C ALA A 4 -14.10 -17.46 -20.10
N VAL A 5 -12.90 -17.97 -19.86
CA VAL A 5 -12.59 -18.73 -18.64
C VAL A 5 -12.60 -17.80 -17.41
N LEU A 6 -12.03 -16.60 -17.53
CA LEU A 6 -12.07 -15.58 -16.47
C LEU A 6 -13.52 -15.25 -16.09
N TYR A 7 -14.36 -15.01 -17.08
CA TYR A 7 -15.79 -14.75 -16.87
C TYR A 7 -16.52 -15.93 -16.22
N ALA A 8 -16.28 -17.15 -16.70
CA ALA A 8 -16.93 -18.36 -16.18
C ALA A 8 -16.59 -18.65 -14.72
N LEU A 9 -15.43 -18.19 -14.25
CA LEU A 9 -14.94 -18.35 -12.87
C LEU A 9 -15.24 -17.13 -11.99
N GLY A 10 -16.02 -16.17 -12.50
CA GLY A 10 -16.43 -14.98 -11.74
C GLY A 10 -15.32 -13.93 -11.57
N GLY A 11 -14.24 -14.03 -12.33
CA GLY A 11 -13.16 -13.04 -12.33
C GLY A 11 -13.56 -11.75 -13.05
N SER A 12 -12.85 -10.67 -12.77
CA SER A 12 -13.06 -9.35 -13.37
C SER A 12 -11.88 -8.95 -14.26
N ILE A 13 -12.15 -8.12 -15.25
CA ILE A 13 -11.09 -7.44 -15.99
C ILE A 13 -10.64 -6.24 -15.14
N ASN A 14 -9.51 -6.38 -14.49
CA ASN A 14 -8.88 -5.35 -13.69
C ASN A 14 -7.46 -5.06 -14.23
N MET A 15 -6.79 -4.07 -13.64
CA MET A 15 -5.45 -3.67 -14.07
C MET A 15 -4.43 -4.83 -14.00
N ILE A 16 -4.58 -5.73 -13.03
CA ILE A 16 -3.67 -6.86 -12.79
C ILE A 16 -3.92 -7.98 -13.79
N SER A 17 -5.19 -8.34 -14.04
CA SER A 17 -5.55 -9.32 -15.05
C SER A 17 -5.18 -8.85 -16.47
N LEU A 18 -5.32 -7.54 -16.73
CA LEU A 18 -4.89 -6.92 -18.00
C LEU A 18 -3.37 -7.01 -18.17
N PHE A 19 -2.61 -6.77 -17.11
CA PHE A 19 -1.15 -6.94 -17.10
C PHE A 19 -0.76 -8.40 -17.43
N GLY A 20 -1.44 -9.38 -16.82
CA GLY A 20 -1.27 -10.80 -17.15
C GLY A 20 -1.56 -11.12 -18.63
N LEU A 21 -2.60 -10.51 -19.21
CA LEU A 21 -2.93 -10.63 -20.62
C LEU A 21 -1.84 -10.03 -21.53
N ILE A 22 -1.33 -8.84 -21.20
CA ILE A 22 -0.26 -8.20 -21.97
C ILE A 22 1.03 -9.01 -21.93
N MET A 23 1.41 -9.51 -20.75
CA MET A 23 2.59 -10.38 -20.60
C MET A 23 2.46 -11.66 -21.44
N SER A 24 1.29 -12.26 -21.45
CA SER A 24 1.06 -13.51 -22.16
C SER A 24 0.98 -13.36 -23.68
N LEU A 25 0.77 -12.15 -24.20
CA LEU A 25 0.77 -11.91 -25.64
C LEU A 25 2.09 -12.34 -26.32
N GLY A 26 3.24 -12.04 -25.71
CA GLY A 26 4.53 -12.47 -26.20
C GLY A 26 4.67 -14.01 -26.20
N ILE A 27 4.21 -14.66 -25.14
CA ILE A 27 4.30 -16.12 -24.98
C ILE A 27 3.46 -16.86 -26.04
N ILE A 28 2.25 -16.35 -26.33
CA ILE A 28 1.36 -16.96 -27.35
C ILE A 28 2.00 -16.94 -28.74
N VAL A 29 2.61 -15.80 -29.10
CA VAL A 29 3.15 -15.60 -30.43
C VAL A 29 4.35 -16.54 -30.67
N ASP A 30 5.17 -16.78 -29.67
CA ASP A 30 6.37 -17.63 -29.76
C ASP A 30 6.02 -19.06 -30.19
N ASP A 31 5.01 -19.68 -29.57
CA ASP A 31 4.58 -21.03 -29.90
C ASP A 31 4.12 -21.15 -31.37
N ALA A 32 3.31 -20.19 -31.81
CA ALA A 32 2.80 -20.15 -33.20
C ALA A 32 3.90 -19.91 -34.23
N ILE A 33 4.90 -19.06 -33.91
CA ILE A 33 6.04 -18.78 -34.77
C ILE A 33 6.85 -20.06 -34.99
N VAL A 34 7.20 -20.81 -33.93
CA VAL A 34 8.01 -21.99 -34.02
C VAL A 34 7.35 -23.10 -34.89
N VAL A 35 6.05 -23.35 -34.68
CA VAL A 35 5.29 -24.29 -35.51
C VAL A 35 5.20 -23.81 -36.95
N GLY A 36 4.95 -22.49 -37.15
CA GLY A 36 4.83 -21.89 -38.46
C GLY A 36 6.15 -21.93 -39.26
N GLU A 37 7.27 -21.62 -38.63
CA GLU A 37 8.60 -21.63 -39.25
C GLU A 37 9.01 -23.05 -39.66
N ASP A 38 8.82 -24.04 -38.77
CA ASP A 38 9.14 -25.43 -39.10
C ASP A 38 8.29 -25.95 -40.27
N ALA A 39 6.99 -25.70 -40.22
CA ALA A 39 6.08 -26.07 -41.30
C ALA A 39 6.45 -25.39 -42.64
N PHE A 40 6.80 -24.09 -42.57
CA PHE A 40 7.18 -23.31 -43.77
C PHE A 40 8.52 -23.80 -44.35
N ALA A 41 9.51 -24.07 -43.52
CA ALA A 41 10.80 -24.59 -43.97
C ALA A 41 10.64 -25.92 -44.71
N HIS A 42 9.80 -26.85 -44.21
CA HIS A 42 9.49 -28.10 -44.86
C HIS A 42 8.68 -27.94 -46.15
N TYR A 43 7.72 -27.01 -46.18
CA TYR A 43 7.01 -26.67 -47.41
C TYR A 43 7.95 -26.09 -48.47
N GLN A 44 8.90 -25.24 -48.10
CA GLN A 44 9.92 -24.74 -49.04
C GLN A 44 10.86 -25.82 -49.54
N SER A 45 11.09 -26.88 -48.78
CA SER A 45 11.90 -28.04 -49.20
C SER A 45 11.16 -29.00 -50.15
N GLY A 46 9.88 -28.69 -50.48
CA GLY A 46 9.09 -29.44 -51.45
C GLY A 46 8.09 -30.43 -50.88
N GLU A 47 7.88 -30.41 -49.54
CA GLU A 47 6.82 -31.24 -48.95
C GLU A 47 5.41 -30.69 -49.33
N PRO A 48 4.41 -31.56 -49.54
CA PRO A 48 3.03 -31.15 -49.77
C PRO A 48 2.49 -30.30 -48.61
N SER A 49 1.63 -29.34 -48.90
CA SER A 49 1.09 -28.38 -47.91
C SER A 49 0.46 -29.05 -46.68
N LEU A 50 -0.22 -30.18 -46.86
CA LEU A 50 -0.79 -30.99 -45.76
C LEU A 50 0.30 -31.59 -44.88
N THR A 51 1.27 -32.30 -45.49
CA THR A 51 2.35 -32.97 -44.76
C THR A 51 3.24 -31.99 -44.03
N ALA A 52 3.56 -30.85 -44.67
CA ALA A 52 4.37 -29.79 -44.06
C ALA A 52 3.68 -29.16 -42.86
N SER A 53 2.37 -28.83 -42.96
CA SER A 53 1.63 -28.19 -41.87
C SER A 53 1.38 -29.16 -40.69
N GLU A 54 0.94 -30.40 -40.91
CA GLU A 54 0.77 -31.39 -39.86
C GLU A 54 2.11 -31.80 -39.26
N GLY A 55 3.13 -31.98 -40.11
CA GLY A 55 4.49 -32.33 -39.69
C GLY A 55 5.10 -31.26 -38.74
N GLY A 56 4.91 -29.99 -39.04
CA GLY A 56 5.37 -28.90 -38.20
C GLY A 56 4.79 -28.99 -36.78
N ALA A 57 3.46 -29.09 -36.66
CA ALA A 57 2.81 -29.24 -35.36
C ALA A 57 3.28 -30.52 -34.62
N ARG A 58 3.44 -31.63 -35.32
CA ARG A 58 3.87 -32.93 -34.71
C ARG A 58 5.33 -32.90 -34.24
N ARG A 59 6.24 -32.29 -35.01
CA ARG A 59 7.66 -32.19 -34.64
C ARG A 59 7.88 -31.23 -33.46
N MET A 60 7.12 -30.14 -33.42
CA MET A 60 7.24 -29.13 -32.40
C MET A 60 6.40 -29.40 -31.13
N LEU A 61 5.58 -30.47 -31.12
CA LEU A 61 4.73 -30.83 -29.98
C LEU A 61 5.52 -30.99 -28.67
N ALA A 62 6.56 -31.83 -28.67
CA ALA A 62 7.32 -32.12 -27.47
C ALA A 62 8.12 -30.91 -26.95
N PRO A 63 8.87 -30.15 -27.79
CA PRO A 63 9.53 -28.93 -27.38
C PRO A 63 8.59 -27.87 -26.80
N ILE A 64 7.46 -27.60 -27.46
CA ILE A 64 6.50 -26.56 -27.01
C ILE A 64 5.79 -27.02 -25.75
N LEU A 65 5.33 -28.28 -25.64
CA LEU A 65 4.74 -28.75 -24.38
C LEU A 65 5.72 -28.66 -23.20
N SER A 66 7.00 -29.01 -23.43
CA SER A 66 8.02 -28.89 -22.37
C SER A 66 8.25 -27.44 -21.94
N SER A 67 8.32 -26.52 -22.89
CA SER A 67 8.46 -25.10 -22.65
C SER A 67 7.25 -24.53 -21.89
N SER A 68 6.04 -24.81 -22.37
CA SER A 68 4.80 -24.37 -21.75
C SER A 68 4.61 -24.93 -20.34
N LEU A 69 4.95 -26.21 -20.11
CA LEU A 69 4.91 -26.82 -18.78
C LEU A 69 5.89 -26.13 -17.82
N THR A 70 7.10 -25.81 -18.30
CA THR A 70 8.09 -25.08 -17.51
C THR A 70 7.58 -23.70 -17.13
N THR A 71 6.97 -22.99 -18.08
CA THR A 71 6.38 -21.68 -17.83
C THR A 71 5.23 -21.76 -16.83
N ILE A 72 4.29 -22.70 -17.00
CA ILE A 72 3.19 -22.94 -16.07
C ILE A 72 3.74 -23.23 -14.66
N SER A 73 4.73 -24.13 -14.55
CA SER A 73 5.35 -24.48 -13.27
C SER A 73 6.02 -23.29 -12.57
N SER A 74 6.55 -22.35 -13.35
CA SER A 74 7.16 -21.12 -12.81
C SER A 74 6.13 -20.13 -12.26
N PHE A 75 4.90 -20.15 -12.79
CA PHE A 75 3.81 -19.27 -12.33
C PHE A 75 2.98 -19.85 -11.18
N ILE A 76 2.92 -21.18 -11.02
CA ILE A 76 2.16 -21.84 -9.94
C ILE A 76 2.53 -21.32 -8.53
N PRO A 77 3.81 -21.10 -8.15
CA PRO A 77 4.16 -20.62 -6.84
C PRO A 77 3.52 -19.27 -6.46
N LEU A 78 3.26 -18.40 -7.44
CA LEU A 78 2.56 -17.14 -7.21
C LEU A 78 1.11 -17.32 -6.77
N MET A 79 0.46 -18.43 -7.18
CA MET A 79 -0.91 -18.76 -6.75
C MET A 79 -0.97 -19.33 -5.32
N LEU A 80 0.16 -19.73 -4.75
CA LEU A 80 0.25 -20.29 -3.40
C LEU A 80 0.51 -19.22 -2.33
N ILE A 81 0.73 -17.99 -2.74
CA ILE A 81 0.91 -16.86 -1.81
C ILE A 81 -0.43 -16.58 -1.12
N SER A 82 -0.42 -16.56 0.20
CA SER A 82 -1.63 -16.29 1.01
C SER A 82 -1.72 -14.83 1.44
N GLY A 83 -2.90 -14.43 1.96
CA GLY A 83 -3.16 -13.08 2.46
C GLY A 83 -3.51 -12.08 1.36
N VAL A 84 -3.51 -10.80 1.73
CA VAL A 84 -3.93 -9.70 0.83
C VAL A 84 -3.09 -9.66 -0.45
N ILE A 85 -1.78 -9.84 -0.30
CA ILE A 85 -0.83 -9.85 -1.43
C ILE A 85 -1.14 -11.01 -2.38
N GLY A 86 -1.40 -12.20 -1.84
CA GLY A 86 -1.75 -13.38 -2.63
C GLY A 86 -3.03 -13.16 -3.44
N ASN A 87 -4.06 -12.60 -2.83
CA ASN A 87 -5.31 -12.29 -3.52
C ASN A 87 -5.13 -11.29 -4.66
N ILE A 88 -4.26 -10.30 -4.48
CA ILE A 88 -3.95 -9.31 -5.51
C ILE A 88 -3.17 -9.95 -6.66
N LEU A 89 -2.17 -10.77 -6.37
CA LEU A 89 -1.29 -11.35 -7.39
C LEU A 89 -1.89 -12.57 -8.10
N PHE A 90 -2.94 -13.19 -7.57
CA PHE A 90 -3.53 -14.43 -8.10
C PHE A 90 -3.96 -14.32 -9.56
N ASP A 91 -4.49 -13.16 -9.96
CA ASP A 91 -5.00 -12.95 -11.31
C ASP A 91 -3.91 -13.07 -12.40
N ILE A 92 -2.65 -12.70 -12.10
CA ILE A 92 -1.55 -12.75 -13.07
C ILE A 92 -1.26 -14.19 -13.51
N PRO A 93 -0.85 -15.12 -12.62
CA PRO A 93 -0.56 -16.49 -12.99
C PRO A 93 -1.79 -17.23 -13.56
N PHE A 94 -2.96 -16.94 -13.00
CA PHE A 94 -4.21 -17.53 -13.47
C PHE A 94 -4.48 -17.19 -14.93
N VAL A 95 -4.40 -15.93 -15.32
CA VAL A 95 -4.61 -15.47 -16.69
C VAL A 95 -3.53 -16.03 -17.61
N VAL A 96 -2.25 -15.99 -17.21
CA VAL A 96 -1.14 -16.54 -18.02
C VAL A 96 -1.33 -18.02 -18.29
N ILE A 97 -1.68 -18.82 -17.28
CA ILE A 97 -1.93 -20.26 -17.44
C ILE A 97 -3.10 -20.52 -18.41
N CYS A 98 -4.20 -19.80 -18.26
CA CYS A 98 -5.35 -19.93 -19.17
C CYS A 98 -4.97 -19.59 -20.61
N VAL A 99 -4.15 -18.57 -20.79
CA VAL A 99 -3.67 -18.14 -22.12
C VAL A 99 -2.74 -19.17 -22.73
N ILE A 100 -1.80 -19.74 -21.96
CA ILE A 100 -0.89 -20.79 -22.45
C ILE A 100 -1.67 -22.04 -22.88
N ILE A 101 -2.67 -22.46 -22.09
CA ILE A 101 -3.51 -23.60 -22.47
C ILE A 101 -4.27 -23.32 -23.76
N ALA A 102 -4.83 -22.11 -23.91
CA ALA A 102 -5.51 -21.72 -25.14
C ALA A 102 -4.55 -21.67 -26.34
N SER A 103 -3.32 -21.16 -26.15
CA SER A 103 -2.27 -21.15 -27.18
C SER A 103 -1.90 -22.54 -27.65
N LEU A 104 -1.72 -23.49 -26.75
CA LEU A 104 -1.45 -24.90 -27.09
C LEU A 104 -2.56 -25.50 -27.95
N ILE A 105 -3.82 -25.25 -27.60
CA ILE A 105 -4.97 -25.72 -28.39
C ILE A 105 -4.94 -25.09 -29.78
N GLU A 106 -4.67 -23.80 -29.88
CA GLU A 106 -4.58 -23.10 -31.17
C GLU A 106 -3.42 -23.63 -32.02
N CYS A 107 -2.22 -23.73 -31.46
CA CYS A 107 -1.02 -24.16 -32.16
C CYS A 107 -1.10 -25.59 -32.73
N PHE A 108 -1.73 -26.50 -32.01
CA PHE A 108 -1.75 -27.89 -32.42
C PHE A 108 -3.02 -28.32 -33.15
N LEU A 109 -4.15 -27.66 -32.92
CA LEU A 109 -5.43 -28.03 -33.55
C LEU A 109 -5.88 -27.10 -34.65
N ILE A 110 -5.64 -25.78 -34.51
CA ILE A 110 -6.18 -24.79 -35.42
C ILE A 110 -5.13 -24.32 -36.44
N LEU A 111 -3.93 -23.97 -35.95
CA LEU A 111 -2.85 -23.43 -36.79
C LEU A 111 -2.47 -24.31 -37.96
N PRO A 112 -2.37 -25.67 -37.88
CA PRO A 112 -2.04 -26.50 -39.02
C PRO A 112 -3.05 -26.38 -40.19
N GLY A 113 -4.35 -26.22 -39.87
CA GLY A 113 -5.39 -25.96 -40.85
C GLY A 113 -5.21 -24.62 -41.58
N HIS A 114 -4.86 -23.57 -40.85
CA HIS A 114 -4.58 -22.24 -41.39
C HIS A 114 -3.33 -22.24 -42.27
N LEU A 115 -2.24 -22.90 -41.81
CA LEU A 115 -0.99 -23.02 -42.57
C LEU A 115 -1.20 -23.81 -43.88
N ARG A 116 -1.94 -24.93 -43.83
CA ARG A 116 -2.30 -25.68 -45.04
C ARG A 116 -3.00 -24.80 -46.07
N HIS A 117 -4.02 -24.04 -45.64
CA HIS A 117 -4.77 -23.14 -46.52
C HIS A 117 -3.87 -22.03 -47.09
N SER A 118 -3.01 -21.46 -46.26
CA SER A 118 -2.06 -20.44 -46.65
C SER A 118 -1.07 -20.97 -47.68
N PHE A 119 -0.48 -22.15 -47.46
CA PHE A 119 0.48 -22.74 -48.41
C PHE A 119 -0.13 -23.09 -49.76
N GLN A 120 -1.39 -23.49 -49.80
CA GLN A 120 -2.11 -23.74 -51.06
C GLN A 120 -2.32 -22.47 -51.88
N ASN A 121 -2.41 -21.32 -51.25
CA ASN A 121 -2.68 -20.05 -51.88
C ASN A 121 -1.42 -19.19 -52.08
N ILE A 122 -0.23 -19.69 -51.74
CA ILE A 122 1.03 -19.00 -52.05
C ILE A 122 1.26 -19.09 -53.57
N HIS A 123 0.80 -18.05 -54.24
CA HIS A 123 1.19 -17.86 -55.67
C HIS A 123 2.59 -17.20 -55.66
N HIS A 124 3.45 -17.65 -56.59
CA HIS A 124 4.78 -17.05 -56.86
C HIS A 124 4.67 -15.62 -57.40
N ALA A 125 3.94 -14.76 -56.77
CA ALA A 125 3.85 -13.35 -57.13
C ALA A 125 5.18 -12.66 -56.79
N LYS A 126 5.67 -11.82 -57.69
CA LYS A 126 6.84 -10.98 -57.43
C LYS A 126 6.60 -10.15 -56.16
N PRO A 127 7.53 -10.06 -55.22
CA PRO A 127 7.37 -9.27 -54.02
C PRO A 127 7.14 -7.82 -54.36
N SER A 128 6.27 -7.13 -53.62
CA SER A 128 6.07 -5.70 -53.75
C SER A 128 7.37 -4.95 -53.46
N ALA A 129 7.54 -3.73 -54.00
CA ALA A 129 8.74 -2.91 -53.79
C ALA A 129 9.03 -2.66 -52.29
N ILE A 130 7.99 -2.55 -51.45
CA ILE A 130 8.13 -2.38 -49.98
C ILE A 130 8.66 -3.67 -49.35
N ARG A 131 8.11 -4.82 -49.73
CA ARG A 131 8.55 -6.12 -49.23
C ARG A 131 9.99 -6.41 -49.66
N ALA A 132 10.37 -6.13 -50.90
CA ALA A 132 11.75 -6.28 -51.36
C ALA A 132 12.74 -5.45 -50.50
N ARG A 133 12.40 -4.18 -50.19
CA ARG A 133 13.24 -3.34 -49.30
C ARG A 133 13.35 -3.88 -47.90
N LEU A 134 12.27 -4.41 -47.34
CA LEU A 134 12.29 -5.03 -46.00
C LEU A 134 13.14 -6.30 -46.00
N ASP A 135 12.98 -7.13 -47.04
CA ASP A 135 13.78 -8.37 -47.18
C ASP A 135 15.27 -8.04 -47.34
N ASP A 136 15.63 -7.00 -48.13
CA ASP A 136 17.00 -6.52 -48.31
C ASP A 136 17.57 -6.00 -46.98
N ALA A 137 16.80 -5.19 -46.22
CA ALA A 137 17.23 -4.67 -44.91
C ALA A 137 17.42 -5.80 -43.90
N PHE A 138 16.53 -6.78 -43.91
CA PHE A 138 16.64 -7.97 -43.03
C PHE A 138 17.85 -8.85 -43.40
N ASN A 139 18.08 -9.07 -44.69
CA ASN A 139 19.23 -9.82 -45.19
C ASN A 139 20.55 -9.13 -44.81
N TYR A 140 20.61 -7.79 -44.98
CA TYR A 140 21.78 -7.00 -44.54
C TYR A 140 22.03 -7.17 -43.02
N LEU A 141 20.98 -7.04 -42.20
CA LEU A 141 21.10 -7.21 -40.76
C LEU A 141 21.59 -8.63 -40.40
N ARG A 142 21.04 -9.66 -41.06
CA ARG A 142 21.37 -11.06 -40.82
C ARG A 142 22.79 -11.41 -41.28
N ASP A 143 23.12 -11.09 -42.55
CA ASP A 143 24.32 -11.61 -43.20
C ASP A 143 25.54 -10.70 -42.99
N ASP A 144 25.34 -9.38 -42.98
CA ASP A 144 26.45 -8.42 -42.86
C ASP A 144 26.75 -7.98 -41.43
N LEU A 145 25.74 -8.01 -40.52
CA LEU A 145 25.95 -7.58 -39.13
C LEU A 145 25.94 -8.76 -38.15
N PHE A 146 24.88 -9.56 -38.16
CA PHE A 146 24.69 -10.63 -37.15
C PHE A 146 25.60 -11.82 -37.39
N ARG A 147 25.70 -12.33 -38.62
CA ARG A 147 26.51 -13.48 -38.97
C ARG A 147 28.01 -13.29 -38.62
N PRO A 148 28.67 -12.19 -38.98
CA PRO A 148 30.06 -11.97 -38.56
C PRO A 148 30.22 -11.78 -37.05
N LEU A 149 29.23 -11.17 -36.37
CA LEU A 149 29.23 -11.06 -34.90
C LEU A 149 29.23 -12.45 -34.24
N VAL A 150 28.29 -13.31 -34.62
CA VAL A 150 28.21 -14.72 -34.14
C VAL A 150 29.47 -15.52 -34.46
N THR A 151 29.96 -15.37 -35.69
CA THR A 151 31.19 -16.05 -36.12
C THR A 151 32.41 -15.59 -35.24
N LYS A 152 32.54 -14.31 -34.94
CA LYS A 152 33.58 -13.80 -34.05
C LYS A 152 33.40 -14.30 -32.62
N ALA A 153 32.17 -14.31 -32.12
CA ALA A 153 31.83 -14.82 -30.77
C ALA A 153 32.18 -16.30 -30.61
N VAL A 154 31.83 -17.13 -31.57
CA VAL A 154 32.15 -18.58 -31.58
C VAL A 154 33.65 -18.81 -31.75
N LYS A 155 34.31 -18.05 -32.63
CA LYS A 155 35.77 -18.17 -32.84
C LYS A 155 36.53 -17.78 -31.58
N ASN A 156 36.08 -16.72 -30.86
CA ASN A 156 36.71 -16.24 -29.63
C ASN A 156 35.88 -16.64 -28.39
N ARG A 157 35.47 -17.91 -28.33
CA ARG A 157 34.61 -18.47 -27.29
C ARG A 157 35.04 -18.11 -25.85
N GLY A 158 36.36 -18.13 -25.58
CA GLY A 158 36.88 -17.75 -24.26
C GLY A 158 36.59 -16.30 -23.89
N LEU A 159 36.83 -15.35 -24.83
CA LEU A 159 36.51 -13.94 -24.62
C LEU A 159 35.00 -13.73 -24.45
N THR A 160 34.18 -14.41 -25.24
CA THR A 160 32.70 -14.30 -25.16
C THR A 160 32.17 -14.76 -23.79
N VAL A 161 32.66 -15.90 -23.30
CA VAL A 161 32.31 -16.41 -21.97
C VAL A 161 32.83 -15.47 -20.87
N SER A 162 34.05 -14.94 -21.01
CA SER A 162 34.59 -13.97 -20.04
C SER A 162 33.78 -12.68 -19.96
N ILE A 163 33.30 -12.16 -21.09
CA ILE A 163 32.44 -10.98 -21.13
C ILE A 163 31.09 -11.31 -20.47
N ALA A 164 30.48 -12.45 -20.77
CA ALA A 164 29.22 -12.86 -20.15
C ALA A 164 29.34 -13.00 -18.62
N MET A 165 30.45 -13.62 -18.17
CA MET A 165 30.73 -13.74 -16.74
C MET A 165 31.01 -12.39 -16.07
N ALA A 166 31.71 -11.48 -16.73
CA ALA A 166 31.95 -10.13 -16.23
C ALA A 166 30.62 -9.36 -16.07
N LEU A 167 29.72 -9.42 -17.06
CA LEU A 167 28.40 -8.82 -16.99
C LEU A 167 27.55 -9.40 -15.86
N LEU A 168 27.60 -10.71 -15.66
CA LEU A 168 26.92 -11.40 -14.56
C LEU A 168 27.45 -10.89 -13.20
N ILE A 169 28.78 -10.84 -13.02
CA ILE A 169 29.42 -10.38 -11.79
C ILE A 169 29.06 -8.90 -11.53
N ILE A 170 29.07 -8.06 -12.56
CA ILE A 170 28.66 -6.65 -12.44
C ILE A 170 27.21 -6.55 -12.01
N SER A 171 26.31 -7.35 -12.60
CA SER A 171 24.88 -7.34 -12.25
C SER A 171 24.65 -7.75 -10.79
N PHE A 172 25.30 -8.82 -10.33
CA PHE A 172 25.26 -9.22 -8.93
C PHE A 172 25.93 -8.18 -8.00
N GLY A 173 27.03 -7.57 -8.45
CA GLY A 173 27.71 -6.51 -7.71
C GLY A 173 26.85 -5.26 -7.52
N LEU A 174 26.04 -4.89 -8.50
CA LEU A 174 25.11 -3.77 -8.40
C LEU A 174 23.97 -4.05 -7.40
N LEU A 175 23.46 -5.29 -7.41
CA LEU A 175 22.46 -5.75 -6.44
C LEU A 175 23.02 -5.82 -5.02
N ALA A 176 24.14 -6.51 -4.83
CA ALA A 176 24.79 -6.69 -3.53
C ALA A 176 25.34 -5.39 -2.97
N GLY A 177 25.77 -4.47 -3.85
CA GLY A 177 26.26 -3.14 -3.49
C GLY A 177 25.15 -2.14 -3.14
N GLY A 178 23.86 -2.56 -3.13
CA GLY A 178 22.71 -1.72 -2.79
C GLY A 178 22.46 -0.57 -3.78
N ARG A 179 23.11 -0.61 -4.97
CA ARG A 179 22.88 0.38 -6.03
C ARG A 179 21.53 0.21 -6.70
N ILE A 180 21.00 -1.01 -6.71
CA ILE A 180 19.66 -1.36 -7.18
C ILE A 180 18.89 -1.82 -5.96
N SER A 181 17.91 -1.01 -5.52
CA SER A 181 17.01 -1.38 -4.43
C SER A 181 15.93 -2.33 -4.94
N PHE A 182 15.67 -3.39 -4.19
CA PHE A 182 14.56 -4.28 -4.46
C PHE A 182 13.30 -3.77 -3.75
N ASN A 183 12.32 -3.30 -4.52
CA ASN A 183 10.98 -2.97 -4.02
C ASN A 183 9.99 -3.95 -4.63
N PHE A 184 9.37 -4.77 -3.80
CA PHE A 184 8.41 -5.79 -4.25
C PHE A 184 7.14 -5.16 -4.86
N PHE A 185 6.61 -4.11 -4.19
CA PHE A 185 5.56 -3.27 -4.73
C PHE A 185 6.08 -1.84 -4.88
N PRO A 186 6.32 -1.36 -6.11
CA PRO A 186 6.54 0.05 -6.32
C PRO A 186 5.23 0.78 -6.00
N SER A 187 5.21 1.52 -4.91
CA SER A 187 4.11 2.42 -4.60
C SER A 187 4.37 3.73 -5.32
N PRO A 188 3.54 4.12 -6.31
CA PRO A 188 3.62 5.47 -6.86
C PRO A 188 3.42 6.49 -5.73
N GLU A 189 4.16 7.58 -5.79
CA GLU A 189 3.96 8.68 -4.85
C GLU A 189 2.51 9.17 -4.91
N GLY A 190 1.86 9.24 -3.77
CA GLY A 190 0.54 9.84 -3.64
C GLY A 190 0.61 11.36 -3.55
N THR A 191 -0.54 12.01 -3.63
CA THR A 191 -0.68 13.44 -3.38
C THR A 191 -0.90 13.77 -1.90
N THR A 192 -1.26 12.79 -1.08
CA THR A 192 -1.70 13.01 0.29
C THR A 192 -0.60 12.71 1.32
N VAL A 193 -0.32 13.68 2.17
CA VAL A 193 0.53 13.56 3.35
C VAL A 193 -0.33 13.70 4.60
N LEU A 194 -0.13 12.82 5.57
CA LEU A 194 -0.86 12.76 6.84
C LEU A 194 0.10 13.06 7.99
N ALA A 195 -0.22 14.07 8.78
CA ALA A 195 0.43 14.36 10.05
C ALA A 195 -0.54 14.00 11.18
N ASN A 196 -0.15 13.06 12.05
CA ASN A 196 -0.95 12.59 13.16
C ASN A 196 -0.23 12.86 14.48
N ALA A 197 -0.94 13.45 15.41
CA ALA A 197 -0.49 13.63 16.78
C ALA A 197 -1.45 12.93 17.74
N ARG A 198 -0.90 12.16 18.68
CA ARG A 198 -1.61 11.60 19.82
C ARG A 198 -1.10 12.28 21.08
N PHE A 199 -1.99 12.90 21.80
CA PHE A 199 -1.70 13.58 23.05
C PHE A 199 -1.82 12.61 24.25
N VAL A 200 -1.07 12.94 25.28
CA VAL A 200 -1.22 12.25 26.58
C VAL A 200 -2.63 12.52 27.11
N ALA A 201 -3.22 11.52 27.73
CA ALA A 201 -4.54 11.62 28.32
C ALA A 201 -4.63 12.77 29.33
N GLY A 202 -5.70 13.57 29.20
CA GLY A 202 -5.90 14.76 30.03
C GLY A 202 -5.27 16.06 29.50
N THR A 203 -4.65 16.02 28.32
CA THR A 203 -4.17 17.23 27.65
C THR A 203 -5.37 18.14 27.28
N PRO A 204 -5.36 19.41 27.69
CA PRO A 204 -6.45 20.33 27.35
C PRO A 204 -6.58 20.49 25.82
N ARG A 205 -7.81 20.57 25.32
CA ARG A 205 -8.09 20.79 23.89
C ARG A 205 -7.38 22.03 23.32
N SER A 206 -7.20 23.06 24.14
CA SER A 206 -6.46 24.27 23.75
C SER A 206 -5.01 24.00 23.34
N GLU A 207 -4.36 22.98 23.91
CA GLU A 207 -2.99 22.60 23.52
C GLU A 207 -2.99 21.87 22.18
N SER A 208 -3.99 21.04 21.92
CA SER A 208 -4.18 20.40 20.62
C SER A 208 -4.45 21.44 19.52
N ASP A 209 -5.28 22.46 19.80
CA ASP A 209 -5.52 23.56 18.89
C ASP A 209 -4.25 24.38 18.59
N LYS A 210 -3.47 24.70 19.62
CA LYS A 210 -2.18 25.41 19.46
C LYS A 210 -1.20 24.60 18.59
N PHE A 211 -1.17 23.31 18.80
CA PHE A 211 -0.29 22.44 18.01
C PHE A 211 -0.73 22.39 16.54
N LEU A 212 -2.03 22.30 16.24
CA LEU A 212 -2.53 22.38 14.86
C LEU A 212 -2.22 23.72 14.19
N GLN A 213 -2.32 24.84 14.95
CA GLN A 213 -1.91 26.15 14.46
C GLN A 213 -0.40 26.18 14.15
N HIS A 214 0.43 25.57 15.01
CA HIS A 214 1.87 25.43 14.78
C HIS A 214 2.15 24.59 13.53
N LEU A 215 1.46 23.45 13.35
CA LEU A 215 1.58 22.62 12.14
C LEU A 215 1.20 23.42 10.88
N THR A 216 0.14 24.22 10.94
CA THR A 216 -0.29 25.07 9.82
C THR A 216 0.76 26.12 9.48
N ALA A 217 1.31 26.80 10.49
CA ALA A 217 2.34 27.82 10.29
C ALA A 217 3.63 27.22 9.70
N THR A 218 4.07 26.09 10.23
CA THR A 218 5.28 25.38 9.71
C THR A 218 5.07 24.81 8.33
N LEU A 219 3.85 24.35 8.00
CA LEU A 219 3.49 23.90 6.66
C LEU A 219 3.61 25.03 5.64
N GLN A 220 3.03 26.20 5.95
CA GLN A 220 3.13 27.39 5.09
C GLN A 220 4.58 27.84 4.89
N GLN A 221 5.39 27.84 5.96
CA GLN A 221 6.82 28.14 5.85
C GLN A 221 7.59 27.12 5.01
N THR A 222 7.14 25.88 5.00
CA THR A 222 7.76 24.82 4.19
C THR A 222 7.39 24.96 2.73
N ASP A 223 6.12 25.27 2.47
CA ASP A 223 5.63 25.48 1.10
C ASP A 223 6.32 26.68 0.44
N GLN A 224 6.52 27.77 1.18
CA GLN A 224 7.16 29.01 0.68
C GLN A 224 8.66 28.88 0.37
N GLN A 225 9.32 27.80 0.74
CA GLN A 225 10.75 27.62 0.44
C GLN A 225 11.03 27.10 -0.98
N TRP A 226 9.99 26.66 -1.71
CA TRP A 226 10.08 26.13 -3.05
C TRP A 226 9.70 27.18 -4.09
N ASP A 227 10.23 27.03 -5.30
CA ASP A 227 9.99 27.96 -6.41
C ASP A 227 8.50 28.04 -6.83
N GLN A 228 7.77 26.96 -6.55
CA GLN A 228 6.33 26.87 -6.80
C GLN A 228 5.60 26.32 -5.56
N PRO A 229 4.37 26.75 -5.30
CA PRO A 229 3.56 26.18 -4.22
C PRO A 229 3.32 24.68 -4.48
N LEU A 230 3.53 23.87 -3.46
CA LEU A 230 3.34 22.43 -3.52
C LEU A 230 2.07 21.95 -2.81
N VAL A 231 1.52 22.80 -1.92
CA VAL A 231 0.34 22.49 -1.11
C VAL A 231 -0.92 23.03 -1.78
N ASP A 232 -1.79 22.12 -2.23
CA ASP A 232 -3.08 22.49 -2.79
C ASP A 232 -4.12 22.75 -1.69
N VAL A 233 -4.25 21.82 -0.76
CA VAL A 233 -5.22 21.90 0.36
C VAL A 233 -4.62 21.30 1.62
N ALA A 234 -4.89 21.93 2.75
CA ALA A 234 -4.60 21.39 4.06
C ALA A 234 -5.84 21.39 4.95
N THR A 235 -6.20 20.24 5.50
CA THR A 235 -7.36 20.07 6.38
C THR A 235 -6.90 19.57 7.74
N SER A 236 -7.27 20.30 8.80
CA SER A 236 -7.00 19.90 10.18
C SER A 236 -8.23 19.29 10.83
N LYS A 237 -8.04 18.25 11.63
CA LYS A 237 -9.10 17.59 12.42
C LYS A 237 -8.66 17.42 13.86
N LEU A 238 -9.55 17.71 14.80
CA LEU A 238 -9.46 17.37 16.21
C LEU A 238 -10.34 16.18 16.51
N GLY A 239 -9.89 15.33 17.42
CA GLY A 239 -10.66 14.15 17.84
C GLY A 239 -10.59 12.97 16.88
N ALA A 240 -9.76 13.01 15.86
CA ALA A 240 -9.58 11.90 14.94
C ALA A 240 -8.16 11.82 14.38
N ALA A 241 -7.63 10.61 14.26
CA ALA A 241 -6.41 10.36 13.52
C ALA A 241 -6.73 10.10 12.04
N GLY A 242 -5.93 10.68 11.15
CA GLY A 242 -5.98 10.32 9.72
C GLY A 242 -5.36 8.95 9.52
N THR A 243 -6.00 8.09 8.72
CA THR A 243 -5.46 6.76 8.37
C THR A 243 -5.07 6.69 6.91
N ALA A 244 -3.99 5.97 6.63
CA ALA A 244 -3.55 5.72 5.26
C ALA A 244 -4.56 4.86 4.46
N GLY A 245 -5.43 4.10 5.15
CA GLY A 245 -6.40 3.17 4.55
C GLY A 245 -7.76 3.77 4.18
N GLY A 246 -8.04 5.03 4.53
CA GLY A 246 -9.33 5.67 4.25
C GLY A 246 -10.15 5.96 5.52
N MET A 247 -11.34 6.56 5.34
CA MET A 247 -12.18 7.04 6.46
C MET A 247 -12.78 5.93 7.35
N SER A 248 -12.78 4.66 6.90
CA SER A 248 -13.39 3.55 7.64
C SER A 248 -12.60 3.12 8.89
N ASP A 249 -11.31 3.44 8.97
CA ASP A 249 -10.43 3.01 10.07
C ASP A 249 -9.92 4.19 10.92
N ALA A 250 -10.54 5.35 10.80
CA ALA A 250 -10.16 6.52 11.58
C ALA A 250 -10.38 6.23 13.08
N GLN A 251 -9.30 6.28 13.84
CA GLN A 251 -9.40 6.24 15.30
C GLN A 251 -9.98 7.56 15.79
N VAL A 252 -11.13 7.50 16.45
CA VAL A 252 -11.81 8.68 17.00
C VAL A 252 -11.60 8.68 18.51
N ASP A 253 -10.89 9.70 19.00
CA ASP A 253 -10.61 9.92 20.43
C ASP A 253 -10.17 11.37 20.59
N ASP A 254 -10.62 12.04 21.63
CA ASP A 254 -10.30 13.45 21.90
C ASP A 254 -8.79 13.74 22.02
N ARG A 255 -7.98 12.71 22.18
CA ARG A 255 -6.52 12.79 22.22
C ARG A 255 -5.86 12.92 20.85
N PHE A 256 -6.60 12.78 19.75
CA PHE A 256 -6.03 12.89 18.43
C PHE A 256 -6.18 14.28 17.84
N ALA A 257 -5.13 14.72 17.18
CA ALA A 257 -5.16 15.81 16.24
C ALA A 257 -4.46 15.39 14.96
N SER A 258 -5.04 15.66 13.83
CA SER A 258 -4.47 15.30 12.54
C SER A 258 -4.55 16.43 11.54
N MET A 259 -3.60 16.42 10.60
CA MET A 259 -3.62 17.31 9.44
C MET A 259 -3.39 16.45 8.19
N GLN A 260 -4.31 16.56 7.26
CA GLN A 260 -4.19 16.00 5.93
C GLN A 260 -3.78 17.12 4.97
N VAL A 261 -2.67 16.93 4.31
CA VAL A 261 -2.12 17.87 3.33
C VAL A 261 -2.20 17.20 1.96
N GLU A 262 -2.80 17.87 1.02
CA GLU A 262 -2.84 17.47 -0.38
C GLU A 262 -1.81 18.29 -1.14
N LEU A 263 -0.87 17.58 -1.77
CA LEU A 263 0.19 18.16 -2.57
C LEU A 263 -0.18 18.08 -4.05
N THR A 264 0.34 19.01 -4.84
CA THR A 264 0.31 18.97 -6.30
C THR A 264 0.73 17.60 -6.82
N SER A 265 0.18 17.17 -7.95
CA SER A 265 0.48 15.86 -8.56
C SER A 265 1.99 15.62 -8.68
N PRO A 266 2.49 14.40 -8.38
CA PRO A 266 3.92 14.07 -8.55
C PRO A 266 4.45 14.29 -9.96
N ASP A 267 3.57 14.27 -10.97
CA ASP A 267 3.94 14.50 -12.38
C ASP A 267 4.14 15.99 -12.72
N GLU A 268 3.66 16.89 -11.84
CA GLU A 268 3.70 18.35 -12.03
C GLU A 268 4.73 19.03 -11.11
N ARG A 269 5.49 18.26 -10.31
CA ARG A 269 6.48 18.80 -9.36
C ARG A 269 7.78 18.02 -9.36
N ASP A 270 8.88 18.73 -9.16
CA ASP A 270 10.22 18.14 -9.04
C ASP A 270 10.52 17.64 -7.62
N VAL A 271 9.84 18.20 -6.61
CA VAL A 271 10.06 17.87 -5.20
C VAL A 271 9.30 16.60 -4.83
N ARG A 272 10.02 15.61 -4.32
CA ARG A 272 9.44 14.33 -3.87
C ARG A 272 8.82 14.45 -2.48
N ASN A 273 7.79 13.64 -2.20
CA ASN A 273 7.09 13.62 -0.91
C ASN A 273 8.04 13.51 0.27
N GLN A 274 9.02 12.62 0.20
CA GLN A 274 9.96 12.42 1.30
C GLN A 274 10.81 13.66 1.57
N THR A 275 11.19 14.39 0.52
CA THR A 275 11.95 15.65 0.64
C THR A 275 11.09 16.72 1.30
N PHE A 276 9.84 16.86 0.88
CA PHE A 276 8.87 17.77 1.49
C PHE A 276 8.60 17.43 2.96
N ILE A 277 8.33 16.17 3.27
CA ILE A 277 8.07 15.68 4.63
C ILE A 277 9.27 15.96 5.55
N ASN A 278 10.49 15.73 5.09
CA ASN A 278 11.69 15.98 5.88
C ASN A 278 11.87 17.47 6.16
N ALA A 279 11.70 18.32 5.14
CA ALA A 279 11.78 19.77 5.29
C ALA A 279 10.71 20.33 6.23
N TRP A 280 9.50 19.76 6.19
CA TRP A 280 8.44 20.15 7.11
C TRP A 280 8.72 19.67 8.54
N ARG A 281 9.16 18.43 8.70
CA ARG A 281 9.49 17.84 10.01
C ARG A 281 10.58 18.62 10.76
N GLU A 282 11.58 19.13 10.04
CA GLU A 282 12.66 19.94 10.64
C GLU A 282 12.18 21.25 11.28
N LYS A 283 11.05 21.79 10.82
CA LYS A 283 10.47 23.03 11.34
C LYS A 283 9.49 22.82 12.49
N ILE A 284 9.02 21.56 12.69
CA ILE A 284 8.03 21.26 13.71
C ILE A 284 8.71 21.06 15.06
N VAL A 285 8.29 21.86 16.02
CA VAL A 285 8.67 21.70 17.43
C VAL A 285 7.57 20.91 18.13
N ILE A 286 7.92 19.74 18.66
CA ILE A 286 6.98 18.86 19.38
C ILE A 286 6.91 19.34 20.85
N PRO A 287 5.78 19.87 21.32
CA PRO A 287 5.63 20.32 22.69
C PRO A 287 5.50 19.13 23.65
N ALA A 288 5.72 19.39 24.94
CA ALA A 288 5.39 18.42 25.99
C ALA A 288 3.88 18.11 25.96
N GLY A 289 3.53 16.85 26.24
CA GLY A 289 2.14 16.40 26.21
C GLY A 289 1.76 15.66 24.90
N ILE A 290 2.63 15.58 23.91
CA ILE A 290 2.45 14.71 22.75
C ILE A 290 3.10 13.36 23.04
N GLU A 291 2.31 12.30 23.00
CA GLU A 291 2.76 10.91 23.17
C GLU A 291 3.42 10.39 21.90
N THR A 292 2.77 10.57 20.75
CA THR A 292 3.29 10.20 19.43
C THR A 292 2.98 11.26 18.39
N PHE A 293 3.95 11.50 17.50
CA PHE A 293 3.77 12.35 16.34
C PHE A 293 4.40 11.71 15.12
N THR A 294 3.59 11.54 14.08
CA THR A 294 4.01 10.93 12.83
C THR A 294 3.63 11.78 11.63
N ILE A 295 4.52 11.84 10.64
CA ILE A 295 4.20 12.37 9.32
C ILE A 295 4.50 11.26 8.32
N SER A 296 3.51 10.88 7.55
CA SER A 296 3.60 9.82 6.55
C SER A 296 2.88 10.20 5.26
N GLU A 297 3.32 9.66 4.15
CA GLU A 297 2.58 9.75 2.90
C GLU A 297 1.52 8.64 2.82
N ARG A 298 0.41 8.95 2.18
CA ARG A 298 -0.57 7.92 1.81
C ARG A 298 -0.06 7.21 0.56
N ARG A 299 0.39 5.98 0.73
CA ARG A 299 0.87 5.14 -0.36
C ARG A 299 -0.26 4.32 -0.95
N GLY A 300 -0.25 4.15 -2.27
CA GLY A 300 -1.05 3.13 -2.92
C GLY A 300 -0.43 1.74 -2.68
N GLY A 301 -1.26 0.72 -2.50
CA GLY A 301 -0.79 -0.64 -2.29
C GLY A 301 -1.56 -1.37 -1.20
N PRO A 302 -1.12 -2.56 -0.78
CA PRO A 302 -1.73 -3.29 0.32
C PRO A 302 -1.73 -2.45 1.60
N PRO A 303 -2.83 -2.46 2.37
CA PRO A 303 -2.89 -1.73 3.64
C PRO A 303 -1.91 -2.34 4.65
N GLY A 304 -1.35 -1.50 5.51
CA GLY A 304 -0.43 -1.90 6.57
C GLY A 304 0.83 -1.03 6.63
N SER A 305 1.66 -1.32 7.61
CA SER A 305 2.98 -0.72 7.80
C SER A 305 4.05 -1.57 7.12
N ASP A 306 5.13 -0.95 6.62
CA ASP A 306 6.24 -1.66 6.00
C ASP A 306 6.94 -2.61 6.99
N ILE A 307 6.94 -2.25 8.27
CA ILE A 307 7.48 -3.05 9.37
C ILE A 307 6.38 -3.18 10.43
N ASP A 308 5.96 -4.41 10.71
CA ASP A 308 5.02 -4.74 11.79
C ASP A 308 5.69 -5.74 12.73
N ILE A 309 5.91 -5.33 13.98
CA ILE A 309 6.57 -6.13 15.00
C ILE A 309 5.56 -6.42 16.11
N ARG A 310 5.13 -7.67 16.22
CA ARG A 310 4.21 -8.11 17.28
C ARG A 310 4.96 -8.58 18.50
N LEU A 311 4.77 -7.87 19.60
CA LEU A 311 5.25 -8.27 20.93
C LEU A 311 4.16 -9.00 21.68
N THR A 312 4.47 -10.18 22.24
CA THR A 312 3.50 -11.02 22.97
C THR A 312 4.09 -11.54 24.27
N GLY A 313 3.24 -11.74 25.26
CA GLY A 313 3.62 -12.28 26.57
C GLY A 313 3.96 -11.20 27.60
N GLY A 314 3.88 -11.55 28.87
CA GLY A 314 4.13 -10.60 29.95
C GLY A 314 2.94 -9.72 30.33
N THR A 315 3.21 -8.75 31.22
CA THR A 315 2.23 -7.72 31.60
C THR A 315 2.25 -6.56 30.64
N THR A 316 1.19 -5.74 30.66
CA THR A 316 1.09 -4.51 29.84
C THR A 316 2.30 -3.60 30.01
N ASP A 317 2.80 -3.44 31.24
CA ASP A 317 3.96 -2.60 31.54
C ASP A 317 5.24 -3.17 30.91
N ASN A 318 5.42 -4.50 30.97
CA ASN A 318 6.56 -5.16 30.33
C ASN A 318 6.51 -5.03 28.79
N LEU A 319 5.31 -5.17 28.19
CA LEU A 319 5.12 -5.00 26.76
C LEU A 319 5.42 -3.56 26.34
N LYS A 320 4.95 -2.56 27.13
CA LYS A 320 5.23 -1.15 26.84
C LYS A 320 6.72 -0.80 26.96
N ALA A 321 7.40 -1.37 27.96
CA ALA A 321 8.85 -1.20 28.12
C ALA A 321 9.61 -1.83 26.95
N ALA A 322 9.26 -3.04 26.54
CA ALA A 322 9.85 -3.69 25.37
C ALA A 322 9.59 -2.93 24.08
N ALA A 323 8.35 -2.41 23.87
CA ALA A 323 8.03 -1.59 22.71
C ALA A 323 8.91 -0.34 22.66
N LYS A 324 9.15 0.35 23.77
CA LYS A 324 10.07 1.49 23.85
C LYS A 324 11.49 1.12 23.43
N GLU A 325 12.02 0.00 23.89
CA GLU A 325 13.37 -0.44 23.49
C GLU A 325 13.45 -0.71 22.00
N VAL A 326 12.42 -1.35 21.42
CA VAL A 326 12.33 -1.58 19.96
C VAL A 326 12.26 -0.26 19.20
N ILE A 327 11.44 0.69 19.63
CA ILE A 327 11.32 2.02 19.02
C ILE A 327 12.67 2.74 19.03
N GLU A 328 13.38 2.75 20.17
CA GLU A 328 14.69 3.38 20.28
C GLU A 328 15.76 2.68 19.42
N ALA A 329 15.67 1.36 19.27
CA ALA A 329 16.56 0.63 18.35
C ALA A 329 16.27 0.98 16.89
N LEU A 330 15.00 1.02 16.50
CA LEU A 330 14.57 1.35 15.12
C LEU A 330 14.93 2.78 14.71
N ARG A 331 14.87 3.75 15.62
CA ARG A 331 15.26 5.14 15.38
C ARG A 331 16.71 5.31 14.93
N ARG A 332 17.59 4.33 15.20
CA ARG A 332 19.01 4.35 14.80
C ARG A 332 19.22 4.00 13.33
N TYR A 333 18.20 3.44 12.66
CA TYR A 333 18.31 3.06 11.26
C TYR A 333 17.85 4.20 10.35
N PRO A 334 18.73 4.68 9.45
CA PRO A 334 18.33 5.70 8.49
C PRO A 334 17.25 5.13 7.55
N GLY A 335 16.19 5.91 7.31
CA GLY A 335 15.06 5.51 6.46
C GLY A 335 13.87 4.93 7.21
N VAL A 336 14.00 4.64 8.51
CA VAL A 336 12.86 4.25 9.36
C VAL A 336 12.23 5.52 9.93
N SER A 337 10.92 5.70 9.72
CA SER A 337 10.16 6.87 10.19
C SER A 337 8.74 6.46 10.58
N ALA A 338 8.00 7.37 11.22
CA ALA A 338 6.62 7.15 11.66
C ALA A 338 6.48 5.90 12.56
N ILE A 339 7.40 5.75 13.53
CA ILE A 339 7.42 4.61 14.44
C ILE A 339 6.42 4.86 15.57
N GLU A 340 5.48 3.96 15.74
CA GLU A 340 4.45 4.03 16.78
C GLU A 340 4.17 2.65 17.37
N ASP A 341 3.57 2.61 18.55
CA ASP A 341 3.01 1.40 19.15
C ASP A 341 1.49 1.56 19.34
N ASP A 342 0.78 0.44 19.33
CA ASP A 342 -0.66 0.34 19.50
C ASP A 342 -1.13 0.22 20.95
N LEU A 343 -0.20 0.35 21.93
CA LEU A 343 -0.49 0.28 23.35
C LEU A 343 -0.40 1.69 24.00
N PRO A 344 -1.46 2.51 23.92
CA PRO A 344 -1.44 3.85 24.49
C PRO A 344 -1.34 3.79 26.02
N TYR A 345 -0.75 4.83 26.60
CA TYR A 345 -0.84 5.02 28.04
C TYR A 345 -2.31 5.21 28.45
N GLY A 346 -2.73 4.45 29.46
CA GLY A 346 -4.05 4.60 30.03
C GLY A 346 -4.25 5.99 30.67
N GLN A 347 -5.49 6.40 30.78
CA GLN A 347 -5.84 7.58 31.58
C GLN A 347 -5.72 7.26 33.05
N SER A 348 -5.19 8.19 33.83
CA SER A 348 -5.27 8.10 35.29
C SER A 348 -6.73 8.13 35.71
N GLN A 349 -7.15 7.13 36.44
CA GLN A 349 -8.52 7.00 36.93
C GLN A 349 -8.55 7.27 38.41
N LEU A 350 -9.44 8.14 38.85
CA LEU A 350 -9.76 8.33 40.27
C LEU A 350 -10.92 7.39 40.61
N ILE A 351 -10.61 6.36 41.39
CA ILE A 351 -11.62 5.40 41.85
C ILE A 351 -12.04 5.77 43.25
N TYR A 352 -13.22 6.38 43.36
CA TYR A 352 -13.79 6.74 44.64
C TYR A 352 -14.46 5.56 45.31
N ARG A 353 -14.25 5.44 46.60
CA ARG A 353 -14.94 4.48 47.48
C ARG A 353 -15.67 5.25 48.58
N LEU A 354 -16.96 4.95 48.75
CA LEU A 354 -17.74 5.58 49.80
C LEU A 354 -17.17 5.16 51.19
N LYS A 355 -16.89 6.15 52.04
CA LYS A 355 -16.46 5.94 53.41
C LYS A 355 -17.68 5.62 54.33
N GLU A 356 -17.45 4.99 55.46
CA GLU A 356 -18.48 4.71 56.48
C GLU A 356 -19.25 5.99 56.88
N GLN A 357 -18.56 7.13 56.99
CA GLN A 357 -19.17 8.43 57.28
C GLN A 357 -20.19 8.81 56.21
N GLY A 358 -19.91 8.55 54.95
CA GLY A 358 -20.85 8.83 53.85
C GLY A 358 -22.08 7.92 53.92
N GLU A 359 -21.91 6.65 54.29
CA GLU A 359 -23.04 5.72 54.47
C GLU A 359 -23.94 6.11 55.63
N VAL A 360 -23.35 6.54 56.75
CA VAL A 360 -24.10 7.06 57.95
C VAL A 360 -24.91 8.33 57.59
N LEU A 361 -24.39 9.18 56.69
CA LEU A 361 -25.08 10.34 56.18
C LEU A 361 -26.15 10.05 55.11
N GLY A 362 -26.42 8.75 54.84
CA GLY A 362 -27.42 8.32 53.88
C GLY A 362 -27.00 8.42 52.42
N LEU A 363 -25.70 8.56 52.14
CA LEU A 363 -25.20 8.61 50.78
C LEU A 363 -25.03 7.17 50.25
N THR A 364 -25.20 7.01 48.96
CA THR A 364 -24.89 5.80 48.20
C THR A 364 -23.88 6.12 47.10
N VAL A 365 -23.13 5.10 46.68
CA VAL A 365 -22.18 5.23 45.54
C VAL A 365 -22.89 5.82 44.31
N GLU A 366 -24.12 5.35 44.02
CA GLU A 366 -24.93 5.85 42.91
C GLU A 366 -25.27 7.33 43.07
N ASN A 367 -25.64 7.78 44.29
CA ASN A 367 -25.99 9.18 44.52
C ASN A 367 -24.78 10.09 44.31
N VAL A 368 -23.62 9.74 44.90
CA VAL A 368 -22.37 10.48 44.72
C VAL A 368 -21.96 10.50 43.26
N GLY A 369 -21.96 9.37 42.57
CA GLY A 369 -21.59 9.26 41.17
C GLY A 369 -22.53 10.10 40.27
N ARG A 370 -23.84 10.13 40.54
CA ARG A 370 -24.80 10.94 39.81
C ARG A 370 -24.55 12.44 39.97
N GLN A 371 -24.20 12.90 41.19
CA GLN A 371 -23.89 14.28 41.44
C GLN A 371 -22.59 14.73 40.73
N LEU A 372 -21.53 13.91 40.81
CA LEU A 372 -20.28 14.12 40.08
C LEU A 372 -20.51 14.16 38.58
N ARG A 373 -21.22 13.18 38.04
CA ARG A 373 -21.54 13.15 36.60
C ARG A 373 -22.32 14.40 36.17
N SER A 374 -23.32 14.82 36.92
CA SER A 374 -24.11 16.01 36.60
C SER A 374 -23.29 17.28 36.61
N ALA A 375 -22.28 17.39 37.47
CA ALA A 375 -21.42 18.56 37.57
C ALA A 375 -20.36 18.63 36.46
N TYR A 376 -19.69 17.48 36.18
CA TYR A 376 -18.52 17.41 35.31
C TYR A 376 -18.86 17.03 33.86
N ASP A 377 -19.74 16.05 33.64
CA ASP A 377 -20.21 15.58 32.31
C ASP A 377 -21.45 16.37 31.84
N GLY A 378 -22.18 16.90 32.82
CA GLY A 378 -23.39 17.66 32.61
C GLY A 378 -24.65 16.80 32.59
N ARG A 379 -25.77 17.47 32.85
CA ARG A 379 -27.09 16.91 32.77
C ARG A 379 -27.81 17.43 31.53
N LEU A 380 -28.17 16.53 30.65
CA LEU A 380 -29.06 16.85 29.54
C LEU A 380 -30.44 17.27 30.06
N VAL A 381 -30.83 18.50 29.76
CA VAL A 381 -32.10 19.09 30.22
C VAL A 381 -33.15 19.03 29.13
N GLN A 382 -32.77 19.29 27.89
CA GLN A 382 -33.66 19.38 26.76
C GLN A 382 -32.92 19.09 25.46
N ILE A 383 -33.63 18.51 24.52
CA ILE A 383 -33.22 18.37 23.12
C ILE A 383 -34.29 19.07 22.29
N PHE A 384 -33.90 19.91 21.35
CA PHE A 384 -34.84 20.49 20.39
C PHE A 384 -34.21 20.59 19.00
N GLN A 385 -35.07 20.65 18.00
CA GLN A 385 -34.65 20.77 16.60
C GLN A 385 -34.55 22.26 16.25
N ASP A 386 -33.44 22.66 15.62
CA ASP A 386 -33.26 23.99 15.04
C ASP A 386 -32.87 23.81 13.55
N GLY A 387 -33.87 23.91 12.65
CA GLY A 387 -33.71 23.56 11.26
C GLY A 387 -33.45 22.06 11.08
N ASP A 388 -32.31 21.72 10.47
CA ASP A 388 -31.87 20.33 10.24
C ASP A 388 -30.97 19.80 11.39
N ASP A 389 -30.61 20.66 12.35
CA ASP A 389 -29.71 20.34 13.46
C ASP A 389 -30.49 19.99 14.75
N GLU A 390 -30.02 18.96 15.45
CA GLU A 390 -30.49 18.62 16.80
C GLU A 390 -29.64 19.36 17.84
N VAL A 391 -30.26 20.20 18.66
CA VAL A 391 -29.57 21.00 19.68
C VAL A 391 -29.83 20.44 21.08
N GLU A 392 -28.75 20.02 21.74
CA GLU A 392 -28.79 19.57 23.13
C GLU A 392 -28.54 20.72 24.09
N VAL A 393 -29.42 20.89 25.09
CA VAL A 393 -29.21 21.79 26.22
C VAL A 393 -28.71 21.01 27.41
N ARG A 394 -27.45 21.24 27.79
CA ARG A 394 -26.82 20.64 28.96
C ARG A 394 -26.48 21.67 30.02
N VAL A 395 -26.74 21.34 31.28
CA VAL A 395 -26.32 22.14 32.44
C VAL A 395 -25.17 21.43 33.13
N MET A 396 -24.03 22.12 33.24
CA MET A 396 -22.80 21.60 33.81
C MET A 396 -22.00 22.72 34.48
N PHE A 397 -20.94 22.38 35.21
CA PHE A 397 -20.01 23.39 35.72
C PHE A 397 -19.28 24.09 34.56
N PRO A 398 -18.89 25.37 34.76
CA PRO A 398 -18.09 26.09 33.78
C PRO A 398 -16.72 25.43 33.59
N ASP A 399 -16.11 25.61 32.42
CA ASP A 399 -14.83 24.95 32.04
C ASP A 399 -13.71 25.25 33.04
N SER A 400 -13.68 26.45 33.64
CA SER A 400 -12.72 26.81 34.68
C SER A 400 -12.78 25.93 35.92
N GLN A 401 -13.93 25.31 36.22
CA GLN A 401 -14.14 24.40 37.34
C GLN A 401 -14.06 22.94 36.95
N ARG A 402 -14.20 22.61 35.66
CA ARG A 402 -14.16 21.20 35.18
C ARG A 402 -12.76 20.72 34.83
N ASN A 403 -11.88 21.63 34.45
CA ASN A 403 -10.58 21.28 33.86
C ASN A 403 -9.43 21.20 34.87
N THR A 404 -9.72 21.27 36.17
CA THR A 404 -8.71 21.17 37.22
C THR A 404 -9.08 20.09 38.23
N GLN A 405 -8.12 19.30 38.67
CA GLN A 405 -8.33 18.30 39.72
C GLN A 405 -8.67 18.94 41.05
N ALA A 406 -8.14 20.14 41.31
CA ALA A 406 -8.43 20.91 42.53
C ALA A 406 -9.93 21.20 42.71
N SER A 407 -10.70 21.25 41.64
CA SER A 407 -12.16 21.45 41.74
C SER A 407 -12.90 20.27 42.38
N LEU A 408 -12.29 19.07 42.40
CA LEU A 408 -12.85 17.90 43.08
C LEU A 408 -12.68 18.02 44.60
N ASP A 409 -11.60 18.67 45.09
CA ASP A 409 -11.34 18.89 46.50
C ASP A 409 -12.35 19.81 47.12
N ASP A 410 -12.79 20.83 46.33
CA ASP A 410 -13.80 21.80 46.76
C ASP A 410 -15.24 21.33 46.43
N PHE A 411 -15.45 20.16 45.86
CA PHE A 411 -16.76 19.70 45.46
C PHE A 411 -17.65 19.33 46.65
N MET A 412 -18.82 19.94 46.73
CA MET A 412 -19.79 19.70 47.80
C MET A 412 -20.85 18.68 47.37
N ILE A 413 -20.93 17.56 48.06
CA ILE A 413 -21.97 16.54 47.87
C ILE A 413 -23.22 16.93 48.67
N ARG A 414 -24.37 16.95 48.04
CA ARG A 414 -25.66 17.17 48.68
C ARG A 414 -26.13 15.89 49.42
N LEU A 415 -26.52 16.04 50.64
CA LEU A 415 -27.11 14.98 51.45
C LEU A 415 -28.63 14.86 51.23
N PRO A 416 -29.22 13.69 51.53
CA PRO A 416 -30.66 13.48 51.40
C PRO A 416 -31.52 14.42 52.31
N ASP A 417 -30.98 14.88 53.41
CA ASP A 417 -31.60 15.81 54.33
C ASP A 417 -31.53 17.30 53.92
N GLY A 418 -30.84 17.59 52.79
CA GLY A 418 -30.66 18.96 52.27
C GLY A 418 -29.35 19.62 52.67
N GLY A 419 -28.55 19.01 53.55
CA GLY A 419 -27.21 19.45 53.89
C GLY A 419 -26.20 19.27 52.77
N SER A 420 -24.96 19.77 52.94
CA SER A 420 -23.85 19.55 52.03
C SER A 420 -22.58 19.25 52.79
N VAL A 421 -21.76 18.32 52.27
CA VAL A 421 -20.45 17.95 52.82
C VAL A 421 -19.40 17.91 51.70
N PRO A 422 -18.12 18.20 52.00
CA PRO A 422 -17.06 18.03 51.02
C PRO A 422 -16.95 16.60 50.51
N LEU A 423 -16.64 16.43 49.22
CA LEU A 423 -16.48 15.11 48.60
C LEU A 423 -15.44 14.28 49.29
N ASP A 424 -14.29 14.86 49.64
CA ASP A 424 -13.17 14.17 50.28
C ASP A 424 -13.50 13.62 51.67
N SER A 425 -14.52 14.18 52.37
CA SER A 425 -14.98 13.70 53.66
C SER A 425 -15.79 12.41 53.60
N VAL A 426 -16.38 12.11 52.44
CA VAL A 426 -17.31 10.97 52.23
C VAL A 426 -16.81 9.91 51.28
N VAL A 427 -15.72 10.16 50.52
CA VAL A 427 -15.10 9.21 49.60
C VAL A 427 -13.60 9.08 49.81
#